data_3b62133e6238563df28b3acdcbf98933
#
_entry.id   3b62133e6238563df28b3acdcbf98933
#
_cell.length_a   1.000
_cell.length_b   1.000
_cell.length_c   1.000
_cell.angle_alpha   90.00
_cell.angle_beta   90.00
_cell.angle_gamma   90.00
#
_symmetry.space_group_name_H-M   'P 1'
#
loop_
_entity.id
_entity.type
_entity.pdbx_description
1 polymer ?
#
loop_
_entity_poly.entity_id
_entity_poly.type
_entity_poly.pdbx_seq_one_letter_code
_entity_poly.pdbx_strand_id
1 'polypeptide(L)'
;GILQKKVGDAGDSGLQMPIFTDTAIKGGLAKISEWAFRNVPNESIMYKDLFAWLRQEHPDLQTLFGGVEQDFAHSRFTWHKVMKVRGPEAGFTFVDEAKWLLNDTSFTTQVRQMKKANADVIAISAHPFTTCGVLREMKRQKVKPKLLVGLTSSSSMETLNGCANEAEGIIIPTSFAPVTDAARLAAAATAEQGGSADLHSAAAWEIVMVLKDVIESNGIEAKSDTVQSDRRKIRDGLAALKETDGLLGTIGRTAEGEANKPYVFAHAKAGQWAVLHNPK
;
A
#
# COMPACT_ATOMS: atom_id res chain seq x y z
N GLY A 1 -5.50 10.56 18.42
CA GLY A 1 -4.40 10.85 19.33
C GLY A 1 -4.03 12.34 19.38
N ILE A 2 -2.83 12.64 19.88
CA ILE A 2 -2.31 14.01 20.09
C ILE A 2 -2.28 14.83 18.78
N LEU A 3 -1.93 14.21 17.67
CA LEU A 3 -1.96 14.85 16.34
C LEU A 3 -3.39 15.24 15.91
N GLN A 4 -4.37 14.45 16.24
CA GLN A 4 -5.76 14.66 15.88
C GLN A 4 -6.39 15.87 16.59
N LYS A 5 -6.09 16.08 17.87
CA LYS A 5 -6.59 17.22 18.65
C LYS A 5 -5.84 18.53 18.39
N LYS A 6 -4.59 18.44 17.84
CA LYS A 6 -3.74 19.61 17.59
C LYS A 6 -3.66 20.03 16.13
N VAL A 7 -4.06 19.19 15.19
CA VAL A 7 -3.98 19.46 13.74
C VAL A 7 -5.27 20.07 13.21
N GLY A 8 -6.28 20.24 13.84
CA GLY A 8 -7.52 20.84 13.36
C GLY A 8 -8.12 21.85 14.31
N ASP A 9 -7.51 22.07 15.47
CA ASP A 9 -7.98 23.10 16.37
C ASP A 9 -7.79 24.47 15.71
N ALA A 10 -8.90 25.13 15.44
CA ALA A 10 -8.93 26.52 14.98
C ALA A 10 -8.42 27.52 16.04
N GLY A 11 -7.98 27.04 17.20
CA GLY A 11 -7.41 27.84 18.26
C GLY A 11 -5.88 28.00 18.15
N ASP A 12 -5.34 28.92 18.96
CA ASP A 12 -3.91 29.23 19.02
C ASP A 12 -3.01 28.04 19.44
N SER A 13 -3.61 26.94 19.89
CA SER A 13 -2.91 25.74 20.39
C SER A 13 -2.71 24.62 19.37
N GLY A 14 -3.27 24.73 18.17
CA GLY A 14 -3.16 23.73 17.09
C GLY A 14 -1.92 23.94 16.21
N LEU A 15 -1.40 22.86 15.60
CA LEU A 15 -0.30 22.97 14.63
C LEU A 15 -0.73 23.72 13.37
N GLN A 16 -2.02 23.68 13.03
CA GLN A 16 -2.59 24.30 11.83
C GLN A 16 -1.67 24.08 10.60
N MET A 17 -1.26 22.84 10.40
CA MET A 17 -0.37 22.44 9.32
C MET A 17 -0.96 21.24 8.58
N PRO A 18 -1.07 21.26 7.25
CA PRO A 18 -1.50 20.10 6.48
C PRO A 18 -0.63 18.88 6.75
N ILE A 19 -1.27 17.74 6.97
CA ILE A 19 -0.63 16.42 7.01
C ILE A 19 -1.06 15.68 5.75
N PHE A 20 -0.10 15.30 4.94
CA PHE A 20 -0.34 14.56 3.71
C PHE A 20 0.32 13.19 3.84
N THR A 21 -0.49 12.12 3.98
CA THR A 21 0.05 10.77 4.19
C THR A 21 0.33 10.07 2.87
N ASP A 22 1.47 9.44 2.79
CA ASP A 22 1.99 8.75 1.60
C ASP A 22 1.49 7.30 1.47
N THR A 23 1.46 6.53 2.56
CA THR A 23 1.20 5.09 2.54
C THR A 23 0.20 4.62 3.59
N ALA A 24 -0.41 5.52 4.37
CA ALA A 24 -1.40 5.16 5.37
C ALA A 24 -2.74 4.78 4.72
N ILE A 25 -2.97 3.48 4.56
CA ILE A 25 -4.08 2.89 3.79
C ILE A 25 -5.43 2.84 4.50
N LYS A 26 -5.48 3.07 5.81
CA LYS A 26 -6.74 3.02 6.56
C LYS A 26 -7.71 4.06 6.03
N GLY A 27 -8.85 3.62 5.50
CA GLY A 27 -9.92 4.51 5.03
C GLY A 27 -10.43 5.45 6.12
N GLY A 28 -10.78 6.68 5.73
CA GLY A 28 -11.31 7.70 6.63
C GLY A 28 -10.25 8.46 7.43
N LEU A 29 -8.95 8.27 7.17
CA LEU A 29 -7.91 9.07 7.83
C LEU A 29 -8.00 10.55 7.47
N ALA A 30 -8.33 10.86 6.23
CA ALA A 30 -8.52 12.26 5.80
C ALA A 30 -9.75 12.92 6.47
N LYS A 31 -10.75 12.11 6.88
CA LYS A 31 -11.97 12.63 7.55
C LYS A 31 -11.77 13.00 9.03
N ILE A 32 -10.62 12.68 9.61
CA ILE A 32 -10.36 13.00 11.03
C ILE A 32 -10.08 14.47 11.29
N SER A 33 -9.68 15.22 10.25
CA SER A 33 -9.37 16.64 10.33
C SER A 33 -9.39 17.25 8.92
N GLU A 34 -9.82 18.50 8.81
CA GLU A 34 -9.70 19.31 7.59
C GLU A 34 -8.25 19.56 7.13
N TRP A 35 -7.28 19.25 7.98
CA TRP A 35 -5.84 19.35 7.73
C TRP A 35 -5.21 18.04 7.30
N ALA A 36 -5.99 16.94 7.20
CA ALA A 36 -5.50 15.62 6.87
C ALA A 36 -5.81 15.25 5.43
N PHE A 37 -4.81 14.87 4.66
CA PHE A 37 -4.89 14.47 3.26
C PHE A 37 -4.18 13.14 3.04
N ARG A 38 -4.63 12.37 2.03
CA ARG A 38 -4.05 11.07 1.68
C ARG A 38 -3.67 11.03 0.21
N ASN A 39 -2.57 10.29 -0.08
CA ASN A 39 -2.12 10.00 -1.45
C ASN A 39 -1.99 8.48 -1.69
N VAL A 40 -2.90 7.70 -1.13
CA VAL A 40 -2.91 6.23 -1.26
C VAL A 40 -4.23 5.74 -1.83
N PRO A 41 -4.21 4.68 -2.65
CA PRO A 41 -5.43 4.05 -3.13
C PRO A 41 -6.21 3.39 -1.99
N ASN A 42 -7.48 3.07 -2.26
CA ASN A 42 -8.30 2.30 -1.32
C ASN A 42 -7.93 0.82 -1.41
N GLU A 43 -7.21 0.32 -0.43
CA GLU A 43 -6.74 -1.06 -0.40
C GLU A 43 -7.88 -2.10 -0.47
N SER A 44 -9.06 -1.78 0.08
CA SER A 44 -10.22 -2.66 -0.02
C SER A 44 -10.71 -2.83 -1.47
N ILE A 45 -10.58 -1.78 -2.29
CA ILE A 45 -10.88 -1.85 -3.72
C ILE A 45 -9.80 -2.66 -4.43
N MET A 46 -8.53 -2.38 -4.13
CA MET A 46 -7.40 -3.10 -4.74
C MET A 46 -7.52 -4.62 -4.57
N TYR A 47 -7.80 -5.11 -3.36
CA TYR A 47 -7.96 -6.56 -3.14
C TYR A 47 -9.28 -7.12 -3.65
N LYS A 48 -10.36 -6.34 -3.68
CA LYS A 48 -11.60 -6.75 -4.35
C LYS A 48 -11.32 -7.06 -5.82
N ASP A 49 -10.66 -6.15 -6.51
CA ASP A 49 -10.36 -6.28 -7.92
C ASP A 49 -9.29 -7.35 -8.17
N LEU A 50 -8.28 -7.48 -7.29
CA LEU A 50 -7.29 -8.54 -7.37
C LEU A 50 -7.94 -9.93 -7.26
N PHE A 51 -8.76 -10.18 -6.24
CA PHE A 51 -9.39 -11.50 -6.07
C PHE A 51 -10.39 -11.80 -7.18
N ALA A 52 -11.13 -10.80 -7.68
CA ALA A 52 -12.02 -10.96 -8.82
C ALA A 52 -11.24 -11.34 -10.09
N TRP A 53 -10.13 -10.65 -10.35
CA TRP A 53 -9.23 -10.96 -11.47
C TRP A 53 -8.59 -12.35 -11.33
N LEU A 54 -8.06 -12.70 -10.15
CA LEU A 54 -7.50 -14.03 -9.89
C LEU A 54 -8.54 -15.13 -10.13
N ARG A 55 -9.79 -14.90 -9.77
CA ARG A 55 -10.89 -15.85 -9.99
C ARG A 55 -11.23 -16.03 -11.47
N GLN A 56 -11.08 -14.95 -12.24
CA GLN A 56 -11.30 -14.99 -13.69
C GLN A 56 -10.16 -15.71 -14.42
N GLU A 57 -8.90 -15.39 -14.08
CA GLU A 57 -7.72 -15.99 -14.71
C GLU A 57 -7.48 -17.43 -14.28
N HIS A 58 -7.87 -17.78 -13.05
CA HIS A 58 -7.63 -19.07 -12.43
C HIS A 58 -8.92 -19.68 -11.86
N PRO A 59 -9.88 -20.07 -12.71
CA PRO A 59 -11.19 -20.58 -12.26
C PRO A 59 -11.11 -21.90 -11.49
N ASP A 60 -9.99 -22.63 -11.60
CA ASP A 60 -9.72 -23.88 -10.87
C ASP A 60 -9.30 -23.68 -9.42
N LEU A 61 -8.91 -22.46 -9.01
CA LEU A 61 -8.51 -22.18 -7.65
C LEU A 61 -9.73 -21.98 -6.77
N GLN A 62 -9.83 -22.73 -5.66
CA GLN A 62 -11.02 -22.75 -4.81
C GLN A 62 -10.76 -22.26 -3.39
N THR A 63 -9.58 -22.51 -2.85
CA THR A 63 -9.32 -22.38 -1.41
C THR A 63 -8.31 -21.29 -1.09
N LEU A 64 -8.56 -20.54 -0.01
CA LEU A 64 -7.76 -19.44 0.48
C LEU A 64 -7.33 -19.68 1.94
N PHE A 65 -6.03 -19.64 2.20
CA PHE A 65 -5.44 -19.67 3.54
C PHE A 65 -4.78 -18.33 3.86
N GLY A 66 -4.85 -17.87 5.12
CA GLY A 66 -4.26 -16.63 5.59
C GLY A 66 -3.01 -16.81 6.41
N GLY A 67 -2.00 -15.99 6.14
CA GLY A 67 -0.84 -15.79 6.99
C GLY A 67 -0.82 -14.36 7.50
N VAL A 68 -0.78 -14.13 8.83
CA VAL A 68 -1.08 -12.81 9.41
C VAL A 68 -0.11 -12.42 10.51
N GLU A 69 0.55 -11.27 10.32
CA GLU A 69 1.31 -10.61 11.39
C GLU A 69 0.35 -9.81 12.28
N GLN A 70 0.20 -10.20 13.55
CA GLN A 70 -0.89 -9.75 14.43
C GLN A 70 -0.65 -8.40 15.10
N ASP A 71 0.57 -8.04 15.37
CA ASP A 71 0.95 -6.81 16.08
C ASP A 71 1.22 -5.64 15.14
N PHE A 72 1.21 -5.86 13.84
CA PHE A 72 1.23 -4.80 12.84
C PHE A 72 -0.18 -4.36 12.46
N ALA A 73 -0.51 -3.12 12.73
CA ALA A 73 -1.87 -2.59 12.54
C ALA A 73 -2.37 -2.71 11.09
N HIS A 74 -1.50 -2.44 10.11
CA HIS A 74 -1.81 -2.56 8.67
C HIS A 74 -2.11 -4.02 8.32
N SER A 75 -1.20 -4.94 8.61
CA SER A 75 -1.37 -6.36 8.32
C SER A 75 -2.67 -6.92 8.91
N ARG A 76 -2.89 -6.65 10.21
CA ARG A 76 -4.10 -7.11 10.91
C ARG A 76 -5.38 -6.52 10.31
N PHE A 77 -5.38 -5.23 9.98
CA PHE A 77 -6.54 -4.58 9.36
C PHE A 77 -6.80 -5.17 7.98
N THR A 78 -5.78 -5.23 7.12
CA THR A 78 -5.92 -5.72 5.75
C THR A 78 -6.36 -7.17 5.72
N TRP A 79 -5.80 -8.02 6.58
CA TRP A 79 -6.28 -9.40 6.66
C TRP A 79 -7.75 -9.47 7.09
N HIS A 80 -8.09 -8.97 8.29
CA HIS A 80 -9.40 -9.20 8.88
C HIS A 80 -10.53 -8.39 8.24
N LYS A 81 -10.25 -7.22 7.67
CA LYS A 81 -11.27 -6.32 7.12
C LYS A 81 -11.28 -6.24 5.60
N VAL A 82 -10.23 -6.78 4.95
CA VAL A 82 -10.11 -6.71 3.49
C VAL A 82 -9.95 -8.11 2.89
N MET A 83 -8.78 -8.75 2.99
CA MET A 83 -8.52 -10.00 2.27
C MET A 83 -9.49 -11.13 2.66
N LYS A 84 -9.72 -11.34 3.97
CA LYS A 84 -10.64 -12.36 4.52
C LYS A 84 -12.11 -12.11 4.16
N VAL A 85 -12.43 -10.90 3.70
CA VAL A 85 -13.77 -10.53 3.19
C VAL A 85 -13.81 -10.64 1.66
N ARG A 86 -12.86 -10.01 0.97
CA ARG A 86 -12.85 -9.90 -0.49
C ARG A 86 -12.55 -11.23 -1.20
N GLY A 87 -11.76 -12.12 -0.58
CA GLY A 87 -11.53 -13.46 -1.12
C GLY A 87 -12.82 -14.27 -1.24
N PRO A 88 -13.58 -14.45 -0.15
CA PRO A 88 -14.90 -15.13 -0.22
C PRO A 88 -15.92 -14.44 -1.13
N GLU A 89 -15.98 -13.10 -1.16
CA GLU A 89 -16.84 -12.38 -2.11
C GLU A 89 -16.51 -12.70 -3.58
N ALA A 90 -15.25 -12.98 -3.88
CA ALA A 90 -14.81 -13.43 -5.20
C ALA A 90 -14.99 -14.95 -5.44
N GLY A 91 -15.53 -15.68 -4.46
CA GLY A 91 -15.83 -17.11 -4.57
C GLY A 91 -14.71 -18.04 -4.08
N PHE A 92 -13.71 -17.55 -3.35
CA PHE A 92 -12.74 -18.41 -2.66
C PHE A 92 -13.30 -18.91 -1.33
N THR A 93 -13.11 -20.18 -1.02
CA THR A 93 -13.43 -20.73 0.29
C THR A 93 -12.27 -20.49 1.26
N PHE A 94 -12.52 -19.70 2.31
CA PHE A 94 -11.54 -19.53 3.38
C PHE A 94 -11.44 -20.83 4.20
N VAL A 95 -10.21 -21.35 4.36
CA VAL A 95 -10.00 -22.65 5.03
C VAL A 95 -9.42 -22.51 6.44
N ASP A 96 -8.41 -21.67 6.64
CA ASP A 96 -7.80 -21.43 7.96
C ASP A 96 -6.78 -20.27 7.90
N GLU A 97 -6.24 -19.87 9.06
CA GLU A 97 -5.21 -18.81 9.16
C GLU A 97 -4.10 -19.19 10.17
N ALA A 98 -2.86 -18.85 9.83
CA ALA A 98 -1.73 -18.89 10.74
C ALA A 98 -1.35 -17.47 11.17
N LYS A 99 -0.88 -17.33 12.41
CA LYS A 99 -0.59 -16.03 13.04
C LYS A 99 0.83 -16.01 13.61
N TRP A 100 1.45 -14.83 13.55
CA TRP A 100 2.76 -14.56 14.15
C TRP A 100 2.88 -13.10 14.57
N LEU A 101 3.97 -12.78 15.25
CA LEU A 101 4.32 -11.42 15.67
C LEU A 101 5.50 -10.90 14.84
N LEU A 102 5.65 -9.58 14.78
CA LEU A 102 6.73 -8.90 14.04
C LEU A 102 8.14 -9.41 14.47
N ASN A 103 8.30 -9.69 15.74
CA ASN A 103 9.59 -10.13 16.30
C ASN A 103 9.80 -11.66 16.26
N ASP A 104 8.87 -12.42 15.67
CA ASP A 104 9.07 -13.87 15.51
C ASP A 104 10.19 -14.15 14.51
N THR A 105 11.09 -15.05 14.91
CA THR A 105 12.22 -15.48 14.07
C THR A 105 12.06 -16.91 13.54
N SER A 106 11.03 -17.62 13.99
CA SER A 106 10.70 -18.99 13.55
C SER A 106 9.23 -19.09 13.12
N PHE A 107 9.01 -19.61 11.94
CA PHE A 107 7.68 -19.75 11.31
C PHE A 107 7.32 -21.24 11.08
N THR A 108 8.03 -22.14 11.77
CA THR A 108 7.90 -23.60 11.55
C THR A 108 6.48 -24.10 11.78
N THR A 109 5.83 -23.65 12.85
CA THR A 109 4.47 -24.07 13.20
C THR A 109 3.45 -23.51 12.22
N GLN A 110 3.57 -22.23 11.87
CA GLN A 110 2.69 -21.54 10.92
C GLN A 110 2.74 -22.20 9.54
N VAL A 111 3.93 -22.51 9.07
CA VAL A 111 4.10 -23.17 7.76
C VAL A 111 3.63 -24.63 7.79
N ARG A 112 3.71 -25.33 8.93
CA ARG A 112 3.04 -26.65 9.08
C ARG A 112 1.52 -26.55 8.95
N GLN A 113 0.92 -25.50 9.51
CA GLN A 113 -0.52 -25.24 9.34
C GLN A 113 -0.86 -25.00 7.86
N MET A 114 -0.08 -24.15 7.15
CA MET A 114 -0.22 -23.93 5.71
C MET A 114 -0.12 -25.23 4.92
N LYS A 115 0.86 -26.06 5.24
CA LYS A 115 1.07 -27.37 4.60
C LYS A 115 -0.11 -28.32 4.83
N LYS A 116 -0.65 -28.36 6.05
CA LYS A 116 -1.80 -29.21 6.40
C LYS A 116 -3.07 -28.73 5.70
N ALA A 117 -3.27 -27.42 5.60
CA ALA A 117 -4.42 -26.82 4.93
C ALA A 117 -4.42 -27.07 3.42
N ASN A 118 -3.23 -27.17 2.80
CA ASN A 118 -3.03 -27.43 1.37
C ASN A 118 -3.93 -26.57 0.48
N ALA A 119 -4.03 -25.28 0.81
CA ALA A 119 -4.87 -24.34 0.08
C ALA A 119 -4.27 -24.00 -1.29
N ASP A 120 -5.12 -23.71 -2.26
CA ASP A 120 -4.69 -23.28 -3.60
C ASP A 120 -3.98 -21.93 -3.55
N VAL A 121 -4.53 -21.00 -2.77
CA VAL A 121 -4.02 -19.63 -2.59
C VAL A 121 -3.61 -19.43 -1.13
N ILE A 122 -2.39 -18.94 -0.91
CA ILE A 122 -1.97 -18.45 0.40
C ILE A 122 -1.79 -16.94 0.31
N ALA A 123 -2.53 -16.19 1.14
CA ALA A 123 -2.41 -14.74 1.28
C ALA A 123 -1.60 -14.39 2.53
N ILE A 124 -0.47 -13.71 2.36
CA ILE A 124 0.43 -13.30 3.44
C ILE A 124 0.23 -11.81 3.70
N SER A 125 -0.38 -11.48 4.83
CA SER A 125 -0.57 -10.12 5.30
C SER A 125 0.45 -9.79 6.39
N ALA A 126 1.62 -9.33 5.98
CA ALA A 126 2.76 -9.12 6.86
C ALA A 126 3.76 -8.10 6.29
N HIS A 127 4.64 -7.57 7.14
CA HIS A 127 5.78 -6.76 6.71
C HIS A 127 6.75 -7.55 5.81
N PRO A 128 7.57 -6.90 4.99
CA PRO A 128 8.59 -7.53 4.16
C PRO A 128 9.48 -8.50 4.94
N PHE A 129 9.95 -8.12 6.14
CA PHE A 129 10.84 -8.93 6.97
C PHE A 129 10.21 -10.28 7.35
N THR A 130 9.02 -10.29 7.94
CA THR A 130 8.35 -11.54 8.35
C THR A 130 7.79 -12.29 7.14
N THR A 131 7.35 -11.59 6.09
CA THR A 131 7.01 -12.19 4.78
C THR A 131 8.18 -13.04 4.28
N CYS A 132 9.39 -12.49 4.22
CA CYS A 132 10.58 -13.22 3.81
C CYS A 132 10.89 -14.42 4.73
N GLY A 133 10.71 -14.26 6.05
CA GLY A 133 10.86 -15.36 7.01
C GLY A 133 9.93 -16.53 6.73
N VAL A 134 8.64 -16.23 6.48
CA VAL A 134 7.63 -17.23 6.13
C VAL A 134 7.93 -17.89 4.79
N LEU A 135 8.28 -17.13 3.76
CA LEU A 135 8.59 -17.67 2.43
C LEU A 135 9.82 -18.60 2.45
N ARG A 136 10.89 -18.24 3.18
CA ARG A 136 12.04 -19.14 3.39
C ARG A 136 11.64 -20.43 4.08
N GLU A 137 10.80 -20.35 5.10
CA GLU A 137 10.32 -21.53 5.82
C GLU A 137 9.40 -22.39 4.94
N MET A 138 8.53 -21.75 4.10
CA MET A 138 7.73 -22.48 3.12
C MET A 138 8.61 -23.26 2.14
N LYS A 139 9.68 -22.64 1.64
CA LYS A 139 10.68 -23.32 0.79
C LYS A 139 11.34 -24.50 1.52
N ARG A 140 11.76 -24.30 2.77
CA ARG A 140 12.37 -25.34 3.60
C ARG A 140 11.44 -26.53 3.82
N GLN A 141 10.15 -26.29 4.07
CA GLN A 141 9.15 -27.34 4.29
C GLN A 141 8.50 -27.85 2.98
N LYS A 142 8.92 -27.34 1.82
CA LYS A 142 8.40 -27.68 0.48
C LYS A 142 6.88 -27.40 0.36
N VAL A 143 6.43 -26.31 0.96
CA VAL A 143 5.05 -25.81 0.80
C VAL A 143 5.01 -24.96 -0.47
N LYS A 144 4.19 -25.35 -1.43
CA LYS A 144 4.06 -24.70 -2.74
C LYS A 144 2.58 -24.54 -3.07
N PRO A 145 1.94 -23.44 -2.67
CA PRO A 145 0.59 -23.13 -3.13
C PRO A 145 0.61 -22.86 -4.65
N LYS A 146 -0.54 -22.92 -5.30
CA LYS A 146 -0.66 -22.54 -6.72
C LYS A 146 -0.43 -21.04 -6.89
N LEU A 147 -0.90 -20.21 -5.96
CA LEU A 147 -0.66 -18.77 -5.95
C LEU A 147 -0.31 -18.26 -4.55
N LEU A 148 0.54 -17.24 -4.53
CA LEU A 148 0.85 -16.42 -3.36
C LEU A 148 0.33 -15.00 -3.57
N VAL A 149 -0.36 -14.47 -2.58
CA VAL A 149 -0.80 -13.06 -2.52
C VAL A 149 -0.10 -12.39 -1.34
N GLY A 150 0.47 -11.22 -1.55
CA GLY A 150 1.15 -10.46 -0.49
C GLY A 150 0.39 -9.21 -0.08
N LEU A 151 0.82 -8.62 1.05
CA LEU A 151 0.36 -7.32 1.54
C LEU A 151 0.93 -6.20 0.66
N THR A 152 0.17 -5.10 0.44
CA THR A 152 0.61 -3.96 -0.37
C THR A 152 1.98 -3.41 0.04
N SER A 153 2.28 -3.29 1.35
CA SER A 153 3.60 -2.85 1.83
C SER A 153 4.74 -3.80 1.44
N SER A 154 4.44 -5.07 1.19
CA SER A 154 5.45 -6.05 0.74
C SER A 154 5.78 -5.95 -0.75
N SER A 155 5.15 -5.04 -1.51
CA SER A 155 5.61 -4.66 -2.86
C SER A 155 6.81 -3.69 -2.84
N SER A 156 7.38 -3.42 -1.68
CA SER A 156 8.60 -2.63 -1.53
C SER A 156 9.84 -3.39 -2.00
N MET A 157 10.92 -2.65 -2.24
CA MET A 157 12.22 -3.25 -2.57
C MET A 157 12.82 -4.05 -1.42
N GLU A 158 12.39 -3.84 -0.16
CA GLU A 158 12.84 -4.64 1.00
C GLU A 158 12.53 -6.13 0.83
N THR A 159 11.37 -6.48 0.26
CA THR A 159 11.02 -7.88 -0.02
C THR A 159 11.98 -8.50 -1.03
N LEU A 160 12.26 -7.81 -2.13
CA LEU A 160 13.17 -8.32 -3.15
C LEU A 160 14.62 -8.38 -2.66
N ASN A 161 15.09 -7.35 -1.95
CA ASN A 161 16.42 -7.34 -1.34
C ASN A 161 16.56 -8.43 -0.26
N GLY A 162 15.48 -8.71 0.45
CA GLY A 162 15.47 -9.70 1.52
C GLY A 162 15.34 -11.15 1.03
N CYS A 163 14.49 -11.44 0.06
CA CYS A 163 14.15 -12.81 -0.32
C CYS A 163 13.65 -12.97 -1.77
N ALA A 164 14.31 -12.35 -2.74
CA ALA A 164 13.87 -12.38 -4.14
C ALA A 164 13.54 -13.79 -4.67
N ASN A 165 14.41 -14.77 -4.36
CA ASN A 165 14.24 -16.15 -4.83
C ASN A 165 13.03 -16.86 -4.18
N GLU A 166 12.71 -16.53 -2.93
CA GLU A 166 11.58 -17.13 -2.21
C GLU A 166 10.27 -16.40 -2.53
N ALA A 167 10.35 -15.10 -2.87
CA ALA A 167 9.22 -14.28 -3.26
C ALA A 167 8.81 -14.44 -4.72
N GLU A 168 9.58 -15.19 -5.52
CA GLU A 168 9.27 -15.42 -6.95
C GLU A 168 7.81 -15.83 -7.15
N GLY A 169 7.07 -15.08 -7.97
CA GLY A 169 5.67 -15.32 -8.28
C GLY A 169 4.65 -14.79 -7.26
N ILE A 170 5.07 -14.17 -6.14
CA ILE A 170 4.10 -13.52 -5.23
C ILE A 170 3.40 -12.37 -5.96
N ILE A 171 2.07 -12.31 -5.87
CA ILE A 171 1.24 -11.28 -6.50
C ILE A 171 0.82 -10.26 -5.44
N ILE A 172 1.03 -8.98 -5.72
CA ILE A 172 0.70 -7.88 -4.80
C ILE A 172 0.08 -6.73 -5.58
N PRO A 173 -1.06 -6.17 -5.15
CA PRO A 173 -1.53 -4.92 -5.70
C PRO A 173 -0.64 -3.78 -5.20
N THR A 174 -0.18 -2.91 -6.09
CA THR A 174 0.73 -1.81 -5.76
C THR A 174 0.36 -0.53 -6.47
N SER A 175 0.60 0.60 -5.83
CA SER A 175 0.35 1.94 -6.40
C SER A 175 1.54 2.52 -7.18
N PHE A 176 2.54 1.69 -7.47
CA PHE A 176 3.67 2.09 -8.30
C PHE A 176 4.21 0.94 -9.15
N ALA A 177 4.47 1.26 -10.40
CA ALA A 177 5.31 0.48 -11.31
C ALA A 177 5.81 1.42 -12.42
N PRO A 178 7.02 1.24 -12.98
CA PRO A 178 7.58 2.14 -14.00
C PRO A 178 6.99 1.88 -15.40
N VAL A 179 5.66 1.97 -15.54
CA VAL A 179 4.93 1.66 -16.78
C VAL A 179 4.52 2.90 -17.58
N THR A 180 4.55 4.07 -16.97
CA THR A 180 4.32 5.36 -17.63
C THR A 180 5.62 6.14 -17.79
N ASP A 181 5.66 7.17 -18.63
CA ASP A 181 6.85 8.03 -18.75
C ASP A 181 7.16 8.75 -17.43
N ALA A 182 6.15 9.27 -16.74
CA ALA A 182 6.30 9.90 -15.44
C ALA A 182 6.88 8.93 -14.39
N ALA A 183 6.37 7.69 -14.34
CA ALA A 183 6.87 6.67 -13.41
C ALA A 183 8.30 6.23 -13.75
N ARG A 184 8.64 6.13 -15.04
CA ARG A 184 10.02 5.85 -15.48
C ARG A 184 10.99 6.97 -15.11
N LEU A 185 10.58 8.21 -15.28
CA LEU A 185 11.37 9.38 -14.88
C LEU A 185 11.62 9.39 -13.38
N ALA A 186 10.60 9.18 -12.57
CA ALA A 186 10.74 9.12 -11.10
C ALA A 186 11.66 7.95 -10.66
N ALA A 187 11.53 6.79 -11.30
CA ALA A 187 12.40 5.64 -11.04
C ALA A 187 13.87 5.95 -11.41
N ALA A 188 14.12 6.56 -12.55
CA ALA A 188 15.46 6.95 -12.98
C ALA A 188 16.08 7.97 -12.02
N ALA A 189 15.35 9.02 -11.66
CA ALA A 189 15.82 10.03 -10.70
C ALA A 189 16.14 9.44 -9.32
N THR A 190 15.34 8.46 -8.86
CA THR A 190 15.62 7.74 -7.61
C THR A 190 16.91 6.91 -7.72
N ALA A 191 17.12 6.24 -8.87
CA ALA A 191 18.32 5.46 -9.11
C ALA A 191 19.59 6.30 -9.18
N GLU A 192 19.54 7.51 -9.75
CA GLU A 192 20.65 8.46 -9.77
C GLU A 192 21.10 8.87 -8.35
N GLN A 193 20.22 8.83 -7.37
CA GLN A 193 20.51 9.05 -5.96
C GLN A 193 20.94 7.78 -5.21
N GLY A 194 21.15 6.66 -5.93
CA GLY A 194 21.54 5.38 -5.35
C GLY A 194 20.39 4.58 -4.71
N GLY A 195 19.14 5.01 -4.92
CA GLY A 195 17.95 4.33 -4.43
C GLY A 195 17.27 3.44 -5.47
N SER A 196 16.18 2.80 -5.06
CA SER A 196 15.27 2.06 -5.93
C SER A 196 13.85 2.52 -5.69
N ALA A 197 13.15 2.90 -6.77
CA ALA A 197 11.78 3.38 -6.63
C ALA A 197 10.83 2.23 -6.31
N ASP A 198 9.97 2.46 -5.34
CA ASP A 198 8.86 1.59 -4.94
C ASP A 198 7.63 2.44 -4.61
N LEU A 199 6.58 1.79 -4.05
CA LEU A 199 5.35 2.49 -3.71
C LEU A 199 5.55 3.64 -2.71
N HIS A 200 6.53 3.55 -1.80
CA HIS A 200 6.78 4.57 -0.77
C HIS A 200 7.46 5.80 -1.36
N SER A 201 8.57 5.60 -2.07
CA SER A 201 9.29 6.69 -2.74
C SER A 201 8.43 7.36 -3.81
N ALA A 202 7.64 6.59 -4.55
CA ALA A 202 6.69 7.11 -5.54
C ALA A 202 5.58 7.97 -4.90
N ALA A 203 5.00 7.51 -3.79
CA ALA A 203 3.97 8.28 -3.09
C ALA A 203 4.53 9.59 -2.52
N ALA A 204 5.75 9.58 -1.98
CA ALA A 204 6.44 10.78 -1.51
C ALA A 204 6.73 11.76 -2.67
N TRP A 205 7.20 11.24 -3.80
CA TRP A 205 7.41 12.03 -5.01
C TRP A 205 6.14 12.77 -5.44
N GLU A 206 5.03 12.06 -5.58
CA GLU A 206 3.75 12.65 -5.96
C GLU A 206 3.27 13.72 -4.97
N ILE A 207 3.43 13.48 -3.66
CA ILE A 207 3.08 14.46 -2.63
C ILE A 207 3.88 15.75 -2.79
N VAL A 208 5.19 15.64 -3.05
CA VAL A 208 6.05 16.81 -3.27
C VAL A 208 5.60 17.59 -4.51
N MET A 209 5.27 16.91 -5.60
CA MET A 209 4.77 17.56 -6.82
C MET A 209 3.43 18.26 -6.58
N VAL A 210 2.48 17.60 -5.93
CA VAL A 210 1.19 18.20 -5.58
C VAL A 210 1.36 19.42 -4.66
N LEU A 211 2.23 19.32 -3.66
CA LEU A 211 2.51 20.44 -2.77
C LEU A 211 3.18 21.61 -3.51
N LYS A 212 4.12 21.32 -4.43
CA LYS A 212 4.73 22.33 -5.29
C LYS A 212 3.66 23.11 -6.05
N ASP A 213 2.76 22.40 -6.76
CA ASP A 213 1.72 23.02 -7.57
C ASP A 213 0.75 23.87 -6.72
N VAL A 214 0.39 23.37 -5.53
CA VAL A 214 -0.46 24.12 -4.58
C VAL A 214 0.25 25.35 -4.06
N ILE A 215 1.54 25.29 -3.72
CA ILE A 215 2.33 26.41 -3.24
C ILE A 215 2.46 27.49 -4.33
N GLU A 216 2.79 27.10 -5.55
CA GLU A 216 2.95 28.01 -6.68
C GLU A 216 1.63 28.69 -7.07
N SER A 217 0.51 27.97 -7.01
CA SER A 217 -0.80 28.47 -7.45
C SER A 217 -1.54 29.31 -6.40
N ASN A 218 -1.17 29.26 -5.13
CA ASN A 218 -1.94 29.88 -4.03
C ASN A 218 -1.26 31.09 -3.37
N GLY A 219 -0.23 31.64 -4.00
CA GLY A 219 0.43 32.87 -3.50
C GLY A 219 1.01 32.72 -2.11
N ILE A 220 1.75 31.65 -1.88
CA ILE A 220 2.48 31.37 -0.64
C ILE A 220 3.70 32.27 -0.59
N GLU A 221 3.87 33.02 0.51
CA GLU A 221 4.93 33.98 0.66
C GLU A 221 6.16 33.43 1.40
N ALA A 222 5.97 32.39 2.22
CA ALA A 222 7.03 31.73 3.00
C ALA A 222 7.79 32.68 3.95
N LYS A 223 7.10 33.70 4.50
CA LYS A 223 7.64 34.66 5.47
C LYS A 223 7.21 34.30 6.89
N SER A 224 7.98 34.72 7.89
CA SER A 224 7.68 34.43 9.31
C SER A 224 6.33 34.98 9.79
N ASP A 225 5.94 36.13 9.26
CA ASP A 225 4.66 36.78 9.59
C ASP A 225 3.47 36.25 8.79
N THR A 226 3.71 35.50 7.69
CA THR A 226 2.65 34.88 6.86
C THR A 226 2.43 33.39 7.17
N VAL A 227 3.23 32.76 8.02
CA VAL A 227 3.20 31.30 8.25
C VAL A 227 1.79 30.76 8.47
N GLN A 228 0.97 31.41 9.29
CA GLN A 228 -0.38 30.93 9.61
C GLN A 228 -1.32 31.05 8.40
N SER A 229 -1.24 32.17 7.67
CA SER A 229 -2.04 32.37 6.46
C SER A 229 -1.59 31.42 5.34
N ASP A 230 -0.29 31.21 5.18
CA ASP A 230 0.27 30.31 4.16
C ASP A 230 -0.13 28.85 4.41
N ARG A 231 -0.09 28.38 5.65
CA ARG A 231 -0.58 27.03 6.01
C ARG A 231 -2.05 26.84 5.65
N ARG A 232 -2.91 27.85 5.91
CA ARG A 232 -4.33 27.80 5.53
C ARG A 232 -4.49 27.78 4.01
N LYS A 233 -3.75 28.62 3.28
CA LYS A 233 -3.76 28.62 1.80
C LYS A 233 -3.36 27.25 1.24
N ILE A 234 -2.32 26.60 1.82
CA ILE A 234 -1.94 25.25 1.40
C ILE A 234 -3.06 24.24 1.69
N ARG A 235 -3.64 24.25 2.90
CA ARG A 235 -4.78 23.41 3.23
C ARG A 235 -5.94 23.60 2.25
N ASP A 236 -6.34 24.84 2.02
CA ASP A 236 -7.47 25.19 1.16
C ASP A 236 -7.19 24.82 -0.31
N GLY A 237 -5.96 25.02 -0.76
CA GLY A 237 -5.49 24.58 -2.08
C GLY A 237 -5.57 23.07 -2.23
N LEU A 238 -5.10 22.30 -1.24
CA LEU A 238 -5.22 20.84 -1.25
C LEU A 238 -6.68 20.37 -1.23
N ALA A 239 -7.54 20.99 -0.43
CA ALA A 239 -8.96 20.64 -0.34
C ALA A 239 -9.75 21.00 -1.63
N ALA A 240 -9.29 22.00 -2.38
CA ALA A 240 -9.91 22.42 -3.64
C ALA A 240 -9.55 21.50 -4.83
N LEU A 241 -8.51 20.69 -4.72
CA LEU A 241 -8.10 19.78 -5.79
C LEU A 241 -9.16 18.70 -6.01
N LYS A 242 -9.57 18.53 -7.25
CA LYS A 242 -10.45 17.43 -7.70
C LYS A 242 -9.64 16.30 -8.32
N GLU A 243 -8.59 16.65 -9.03
CA GLU A 243 -7.69 15.73 -9.72
C GLU A 243 -6.25 16.27 -9.63
N THR A 244 -5.30 15.37 -9.67
CA THR A 244 -3.87 15.69 -9.78
C THR A 244 -3.19 14.67 -10.67
N ASP A 245 -2.12 15.05 -11.33
CA ASP A 245 -1.29 14.11 -12.07
C ASP A 245 -0.53 13.20 -11.10
N GLY A 246 -0.61 11.91 -11.35
CA GLY A 246 0.11 10.89 -10.62
C GLY A 246 1.03 10.07 -11.53
N LEU A 247 1.89 9.28 -10.94
CA LEU A 247 2.87 8.48 -11.68
C LEU A 247 2.22 7.34 -12.49
N LEU A 248 1.06 6.85 -12.09
CA LEU A 248 0.31 5.82 -12.84
C LEU A 248 -0.91 6.39 -13.60
N GLY A 249 -1.07 7.69 -13.65
CA GLY A 249 -2.20 8.36 -14.25
C GLY A 249 -2.89 9.31 -13.28
N THR A 250 -4.03 9.87 -13.68
CA THR A 250 -4.76 10.87 -12.89
C THR A 250 -5.23 10.31 -11.56
N ILE A 251 -4.96 11.05 -10.49
CA ILE A 251 -5.43 10.76 -9.13
C ILE A 251 -6.66 11.64 -8.87
N GLY A 252 -7.84 11.02 -8.75
CA GLY A 252 -9.04 11.69 -8.30
C GLY A 252 -8.94 12.06 -6.82
N ARG A 253 -9.48 13.23 -6.43
CA ARG A 253 -9.44 13.69 -5.04
C ARG A 253 -10.82 14.10 -4.57
N THR A 254 -11.10 13.84 -3.31
CA THR A 254 -12.35 14.27 -2.67
C THR A 254 -12.11 15.49 -1.79
N ALA A 255 -13.18 16.24 -1.54
CA ALA A 255 -13.13 17.40 -0.64
C ALA A 255 -12.71 17.04 0.79
N GLU A 256 -12.89 15.76 1.19
CA GLU A 256 -12.44 15.25 2.47
C GLU A 256 -10.97 14.82 2.49
N GLY A 257 -10.20 15.07 1.41
CA GLY A 257 -8.77 14.77 1.31
C GLY A 257 -8.42 13.29 1.01
N GLU A 258 -9.41 12.46 0.62
CA GLU A 258 -9.15 11.09 0.15
C GLU A 258 -8.69 11.10 -1.31
N ALA A 259 -7.91 10.09 -1.71
CA ALA A 259 -7.45 9.90 -3.07
C ALA A 259 -8.04 8.64 -3.71
N ASN A 260 -8.46 8.78 -4.96
CA ASN A 260 -8.76 7.66 -5.85
C ASN A 260 -7.58 7.47 -6.81
N LYS A 261 -6.54 6.80 -6.29
CA LYS A 261 -5.26 6.64 -6.97
C LYS A 261 -5.23 5.34 -7.80
N PRO A 262 -4.71 5.39 -9.04
CA PRO A 262 -4.48 4.20 -9.85
C PRO A 262 -3.50 3.21 -9.17
N TYR A 263 -3.66 1.93 -9.50
CA TYR A 263 -2.82 0.83 -9.02
C TYR A 263 -2.71 -0.26 -10.09
N VAL A 264 -1.73 -1.13 -9.92
CA VAL A 264 -1.52 -2.31 -10.78
C VAL A 264 -1.38 -3.56 -9.92
N PHE A 265 -1.55 -4.73 -10.53
CA PHE A 265 -1.14 -6.00 -9.92
C PHE A 265 0.26 -6.32 -10.41
N ALA A 266 1.19 -6.38 -9.49
CA ALA A 266 2.58 -6.75 -9.76
C ALA A 266 2.89 -8.13 -9.20
N HIS A 267 3.88 -8.80 -9.78
CA HIS A 267 4.44 -10.01 -9.22
C HIS A 267 5.96 -9.91 -9.17
N ALA A 268 6.55 -10.60 -8.20
CA ALA A 268 7.99 -10.74 -8.15
C ALA A 268 8.43 -11.68 -9.28
N LYS A 269 9.34 -11.22 -10.13
CA LYS A 269 9.88 -11.95 -11.26
C LYS A 269 11.35 -11.62 -11.48
N ALA A 270 12.21 -12.61 -11.38
CA ALA A 270 13.65 -12.46 -11.58
C ALA A 270 14.26 -11.33 -10.73
N GLY A 271 13.84 -11.19 -9.47
CA GLY A 271 14.34 -10.19 -8.54
C GLY A 271 13.81 -8.77 -8.78
N GLN A 272 12.75 -8.61 -9.55
CA GLN A 272 12.12 -7.32 -9.84
C GLN A 272 10.59 -7.41 -9.67
N TRP A 273 9.94 -6.26 -9.44
CA TRP A 273 8.50 -6.15 -9.54
C TRP A 273 8.10 -5.94 -11.00
N ALA A 274 7.44 -6.92 -11.59
CA ALA A 274 6.89 -6.84 -12.95
C ALA A 274 5.36 -6.67 -12.90
N VAL A 275 4.81 -5.83 -13.76
CA VAL A 275 3.36 -5.68 -13.88
C VAL A 275 2.77 -6.94 -14.50
N LEU A 276 1.78 -7.49 -13.82
CA LEU A 276 1.02 -8.64 -14.23
C LEU A 276 -0.31 -8.24 -14.87
N HIS A 277 -0.98 -7.24 -14.27
CA HIS A 277 -2.26 -6.74 -14.76
C HIS A 277 -2.46 -5.28 -14.35
N ASN A 278 -3.15 -4.53 -15.19
CA ASN A 278 -3.54 -3.13 -14.94
C ASN A 278 -5.08 -3.08 -14.90
N PRO A 279 -5.68 -3.11 -13.72
CA PRO A 279 -7.11 -2.92 -13.59
C PRO A 279 -7.44 -1.47 -13.96
N LYS A 280 -8.34 -1.26 -14.89
CA LYS A 280 -8.78 0.07 -15.36
C LYS A 280 -9.81 0.66 -14.40
#